data_c76c15e346f0010e8d10ebfea53ca5a6
#
_entry.id   c76c15e346f0010e8d10ebfea53ca5a6
#
_cell.length_a   1.000
_cell.length_b   1.000
_cell.length_c   1.000
_cell.angle_alpha   90.00
_cell.angle_beta   90.00
_cell.angle_gamma   90.00
#
_symmetry.space_group_name_H-M   'P 1'
#
loop_
_entity.id
_entity.type
_entity.pdbx_description
1 polymer ?
#
loop_
_entity_poly.entity_id
_entity_poly.type
_entity_poly.pdbx_seq_one_letter_code
_entity_poly.pdbx_strand_id
1 'polypeptide(L)'
;RLIRRQRQMCIRDRYMGRLKRLKKIRIHREGTHTLAGSLVLILAVNTALYFGLECKVPFYVVAVISLIVYGILVNFFRCPIRLFGQETEKVVVAPADGKIVVVEEVEENEYFHDRRIMVSIFMSLVNVHANWYPVDGTVKKVWHKNGKFMKAWLPKASTDNERSTVVIETPEGVEIMARQIAGAMARRIVTYAEPGEECYIDEHMGFIKFGSRVDVFLPLGTEVFVKLGQLTTGNQTVIAKLK
;
A
#
# COMPACT_ATOMS: atom_id res chain seq x y z
N ARG A 1 15.46 4.65 -25.14
CA ARG A 1 14.04 5.05 -24.92
C ARG A 1 13.05 4.16 -25.67
N LEU A 2 13.21 3.92 -26.98
CA LEU A 2 12.31 3.06 -27.80
C LEU A 2 12.28 1.60 -27.29
N ILE A 3 13.42 1.01 -26.98
CA ILE A 3 13.53 -0.38 -26.48
C ILE A 3 12.84 -0.52 -25.12
N ARG A 4 12.97 0.48 -24.23
CA ARG A 4 12.29 0.50 -22.93
C ARG A 4 10.77 0.60 -23.09
N ARG A 5 10.28 1.47 -23.99
CA ARG A 5 8.85 1.59 -24.36
C ARG A 5 8.29 0.29 -24.95
N GLN A 6 9.03 -0.37 -25.83
CA GLN A 6 8.64 -1.68 -26.39
C GLN A 6 8.62 -2.77 -25.32
N ARG A 7 9.58 -2.80 -24.39
CA ARG A 7 9.60 -3.77 -23.28
C ARG A 7 8.42 -3.55 -22.32
N GLN A 8 8.08 -2.30 -22.00
CA GLN A 8 6.90 -1.95 -21.20
C GLN A 8 5.59 -2.34 -21.91
N MET A 9 5.46 -2.06 -23.21
CA MET A 9 4.31 -2.53 -24.01
C MET A 9 4.23 -4.06 -24.02
N CYS A 10 5.31 -4.78 -24.24
CA CYS A 10 5.31 -6.24 -24.24
C CYS A 10 5.00 -6.84 -22.86
N ILE A 11 5.48 -6.24 -21.77
CA ILE A 11 5.14 -6.66 -20.40
C ILE A 11 3.66 -6.38 -20.15
N ARG A 12 3.17 -5.20 -20.50
CA ARG A 12 1.78 -4.78 -20.38
C ARG A 12 0.84 -5.66 -21.22
N ASP A 13 1.19 -5.96 -22.48
CA ASP A 13 0.39 -6.84 -23.36
C ASP A 13 0.38 -8.28 -22.86
N ARG A 14 1.50 -8.76 -22.30
CA ARG A 14 1.59 -10.10 -21.69
C ARG A 14 0.77 -10.15 -20.40
N TYR A 15 0.76 -9.09 -19.60
CA TYR A 15 -0.09 -8.95 -18.41
C TYR A 15 -1.57 -8.83 -18.78
N MET A 16 -1.92 -8.01 -19.78
CA MET A 16 -3.29 -7.87 -20.27
C MET A 16 -3.84 -9.19 -20.85
N GLY A 17 -3.04 -9.95 -21.58
CA GLY A 17 -3.40 -11.29 -22.06
C GLY A 17 -3.64 -12.32 -20.94
N ARG A 18 -2.88 -12.24 -19.83
CA ARG A 18 -3.11 -13.04 -18.62
C ARG A 18 -4.32 -12.57 -17.82
N LEU A 19 -4.56 -11.27 -17.71
CA LEU A 19 -5.64 -10.68 -16.90
C LEU A 19 -7.04 -10.98 -17.44
N LYS A 20 -7.21 -11.23 -18.73
CA LYS A 20 -8.49 -11.73 -19.29
C LYS A 20 -8.89 -13.08 -18.70
N ARG A 21 -7.96 -13.84 -18.10
CA ARG A 21 -8.19 -15.17 -17.48
C ARG A 21 -8.14 -15.15 -15.96
N LEU A 22 -7.72 -14.06 -15.29
CA LEU A 22 -7.56 -14.00 -13.84
C LEU A 22 -8.78 -13.34 -13.18
N LYS A 23 -9.11 -13.82 -11.97
CA LYS A 23 -10.09 -13.16 -11.10
C LYS A 23 -9.63 -11.71 -10.83
N LYS A 24 -10.52 -10.74 -10.98
CA LYS A 24 -10.24 -9.30 -10.75
C LYS A 24 -9.77 -8.99 -9.32
N ILE A 25 -10.08 -9.85 -8.36
CA ILE A 25 -9.70 -9.71 -6.95
C ILE A 25 -9.08 -11.04 -6.50
N ARG A 26 -7.94 -10.94 -5.84
CA ARG A 26 -7.25 -12.06 -5.19
C ARG A 26 -6.91 -11.71 -3.74
N ILE A 27 -6.59 -12.71 -2.96
CA ILE A 27 -6.01 -12.52 -1.62
C ILE A 27 -4.52 -12.23 -1.77
N HIS A 28 -4.06 -11.25 -1.03
CA HIS A 28 -2.64 -10.90 -0.97
C HIS A 28 -1.83 -12.01 -0.27
N ARG A 29 -0.61 -12.28 -0.74
CA ARG A 29 0.24 -13.36 -0.20
C ARG A 29 0.47 -13.24 1.31
N GLU A 30 0.58 -12.01 1.82
CA GLU A 30 0.77 -11.73 3.24
C GLU A 30 -0.46 -12.07 4.12
N GLY A 31 -1.61 -12.29 3.51
CA GLY A 31 -2.86 -12.69 4.19
C GLY A 31 -3.06 -14.19 4.28
N THR A 32 -2.41 -14.99 3.45
CA THR A 32 -2.72 -16.41 3.30
C THR A 32 -2.60 -17.18 4.61
N HIS A 33 -1.48 -17.04 5.32
CA HIS A 33 -1.27 -17.72 6.60
C HIS A 33 -2.20 -17.21 7.70
N THR A 34 -2.45 -15.90 7.74
CA THR A 34 -3.35 -15.28 8.72
C THR A 34 -4.79 -15.75 8.51
N LEU A 35 -5.26 -15.80 7.27
CA LEU A 35 -6.60 -16.25 6.94
C LEU A 35 -6.77 -17.77 7.19
N ALA A 36 -5.78 -18.58 6.82
CA ALA A 36 -5.82 -20.01 7.09
C ALA A 36 -5.84 -20.31 8.60
N GLY A 37 -4.93 -19.68 9.36
CA GLY A 37 -4.85 -19.87 10.82
C GLY A 37 -6.12 -19.36 11.54
N SER A 38 -6.66 -18.19 11.16
CA SER A 38 -7.90 -17.69 11.73
C SER A 38 -9.10 -18.57 11.40
N LEU A 39 -9.17 -19.15 10.19
CA LEU A 39 -10.23 -20.08 9.82
C LEU A 39 -10.19 -21.35 10.68
N VAL A 40 -9.00 -21.95 10.85
CA VAL A 40 -8.83 -23.14 11.70
C VAL A 40 -9.25 -22.83 13.14
N LEU A 41 -8.81 -21.70 13.70
CA LEU A 41 -9.18 -21.29 15.05
C LEU A 41 -10.70 -21.09 15.19
N ILE A 42 -11.34 -20.41 14.25
CA ILE A 42 -12.78 -20.19 14.21
C ILE A 42 -13.54 -21.52 14.18
N LEU A 43 -13.12 -22.43 13.32
CA LEU A 43 -13.74 -23.76 13.24
C LEU A 43 -13.59 -24.52 14.55
N ALA A 44 -12.39 -24.55 15.14
CA ALA A 44 -12.14 -25.26 16.40
C ALA A 44 -13.02 -24.70 17.56
N VAL A 45 -13.06 -23.36 17.70
CA VAL A 45 -13.89 -22.72 18.75
C VAL A 45 -15.38 -23.01 18.55
N ASN A 46 -15.88 -22.84 17.33
CA ASN A 46 -17.30 -23.08 17.05
C ASN A 46 -17.68 -24.56 17.22
N THR A 47 -16.80 -25.50 16.84
CA THR A 47 -17.00 -26.93 17.05
C THR A 47 -17.05 -27.27 18.55
N ALA A 48 -16.10 -26.73 19.33
CA ALA A 48 -16.08 -26.92 20.78
C ALA A 48 -17.35 -26.40 21.47
N LEU A 49 -17.85 -25.23 21.07
CA LEU A 49 -19.10 -24.67 21.58
C LEU A 49 -20.31 -25.49 21.18
N TYR A 50 -20.35 -25.99 19.96
CA TYR A 50 -21.48 -26.79 19.47
C TYR A 50 -21.63 -28.11 20.23
N PHE A 51 -20.54 -28.84 20.47
CA PHE A 51 -20.56 -30.13 21.15
C PHE A 51 -20.46 -30.01 22.68
N GLY A 52 -19.78 -28.98 23.20
CA GLY A 52 -19.52 -28.82 24.62
C GLY A 52 -20.66 -28.16 25.42
N LEU A 53 -21.61 -27.50 24.78
CA LEU A 53 -22.69 -26.78 25.47
C LEU A 53 -24.06 -27.43 25.20
N GLU A 54 -24.87 -27.61 26.22
CA GLU A 54 -26.27 -28.05 26.08
C GLU A 54 -27.11 -26.95 25.40
N CYS A 55 -27.00 -25.72 25.89
CA CYS A 55 -27.66 -24.55 25.29
C CYS A 55 -26.88 -24.09 24.06
N LYS A 56 -27.51 -24.04 22.88
CA LYS A 56 -26.85 -23.67 21.59
C LYS A 56 -26.83 -22.15 21.32
N VAL A 57 -27.44 -21.33 22.15
CA VAL A 57 -27.48 -19.86 21.97
C VAL A 57 -26.05 -19.26 21.90
N PRO A 58 -25.10 -19.58 22.81
CA PRO A 58 -23.74 -19.04 22.73
C PRO A 58 -23.03 -19.44 21.43
N PHE A 59 -23.24 -20.66 20.94
CA PHE A 59 -22.69 -21.11 19.65
C PHE A 59 -23.16 -20.21 18.50
N TYR A 60 -24.47 -19.93 18.36
CA TYR A 60 -24.98 -19.10 17.27
C TYR A 60 -24.45 -17.68 17.36
N VAL A 61 -24.36 -17.08 18.55
CA VAL A 61 -23.80 -15.75 18.76
C VAL A 61 -22.34 -15.70 18.31
N VAL A 62 -21.52 -16.64 18.77
CA VAL A 62 -20.09 -16.70 18.42
C VAL A 62 -19.91 -17.00 16.93
N ALA A 63 -20.73 -17.85 16.32
CA ALA A 63 -20.69 -18.14 14.90
C ALA A 63 -20.92 -16.89 14.04
N VAL A 64 -21.93 -16.09 14.38
CA VAL A 64 -22.22 -14.83 13.67
C VAL A 64 -21.07 -13.83 13.83
N ILE A 65 -20.56 -13.65 15.05
CA ILE A 65 -19.40 -12.77 15.29
C ILE A 65 -18.18 -13.27 14.50
N SER A 66 -17.90 -14.57 14.53
CA SER A 66 -16.78 -15.18 13.78
C SER A 66 -16.89 -14.92 12.29
N LEU A 67 -18.10 -15.05 11.72
CA LEU A 67 -18.34 -14.79 10.30
C LEU A 67 -18.06 -13.32 9.94
N ILE A 68 -18.51 -12.37 10.76
CA ILE A 68 -18.25 -10.95 10.56
C ILE A 68 -16.76 -10.65 10.63
N VAL A 69 -16.07 -11.14 11.66
CA VAL A 69 -14.62 -10.93 11.85
C VAL A 69 -13.84 -11.54 10.69
N TYR A 70 -14.17 -12.75 10.27
CA TYR A 70 -13.52 -13.39 9.13
C TYR A 70 -13.76 -12.61 7.83
N GLY A 71 -14.98 -12.11 7.62
CA GLY A 71 -15.30 -11.24 6.49
C GLY A 71 -14.46 -9.96 6.45
N ILE A 72 -14.24 -9.32 7.61
CA ILE A 72 -13.35 -8.16 7.75
C ILE A 72 -11.91 -8.53 7.39
N LEU A 73 -11.39 -9.67 7.86
CA LEU A 73 -10.04 -10.13 7.54
C LEU A 73 -9.88 -10.41 6.04
N VAL A 74 -10.84 -11.08 5.41
CA VAL A 74 -10.83 -11.33 3.95
C VAL A 74 -10.85 -10.01 3.18
N ASN A 75 -11.70 -9.08 3.58
CA ASN A 75 -11.75 -7.74 2.98
C ASN A 75 -10.41 -6.99 3.14
N PHE A 76 -9.78 -7.08 4.31
CA PHE A 76 -8.50 -6.43 4.59
C PHE A 76 -7.37 -6.96 3.69
N PHE A 77 -7.28 -8.27 3.51
CA PHE A 77 -6.25 -8.90 2.67
C PHE A 77 -6.62 -8.99 1.18
N ARG A 78 -7.73 -8.37 0.76
CA ARG A 78 -8.06 -8.31 -0.67
C ARG A 78 -7.00 -7.52 -1.44
N CYS A 79 -6.65 -8.02 -2.60
CA CYS A 79 -5.68 -7.39 -3.49
C CYS A 79 -6.26 -7.33 -4.91
N PRO A 80 -6.94 -6.25 -5.28
CA PRO A 80 -7.46 -6.09 -6.62
C PRO A 80 -6.31 -5.94 -7.62
N ILE A 81 -6.46 -6.57 -8.78
CA ILE A 81 -5.52 -6.36 -9.89
C ILE A 81 -5.91 -5.06 -10.56
N ARG A 82 -4.99 -4.12 -10.56
CA ARG A 82 -5.13 -2.79 -11.16
C ARG A 82 -3.99 -2.57 -12.12
N LEU A 83 -4.29 -1.96 -13.25
CA LEU A 83 -3.29 -1.53 -14.23
C LEU A 83 -3.52 -0.06 -14.51
N PHE A 84 -2.44 0.70 -14.51
CA PHE A 84 -2.47 2.11 -14.90
C PHE A 84 -2.59 2.22 -16.43
N GLY A 85 -3.73 2.73 -16.91
CA GLY A 85 -4.08 2.72 -18.32
C GLY A 85 -3.55 3.88 -19.14
N GLN A 86 -2.76 4.80 -18.55
CA GLN A 86 -2.25 6.01 -19.17
C GLN A 86 -0.73 5.97 -19.37
N GLU A 87 -0.17 7.00 -19.99
CA GLU A 87 1.28 7.17 -20.08
C GLU A 87 1.86 7.40 -18.68
N THR A 88 3.02 6.77 -18.41
CA THR A 88 3.68 6.80 -17.10
C THR A 88 4.80 7.83 -17.02
N GLU A 89 5.14 8.48 -18.16
CA GLU A 89 6.24 9.44 -18.23
C GLU A 89 5.93 10.68 -17.37
N LYS A 90 6.80 10.95 -16.40
CA LYS A 90 6.68 12.06 -15.43
C LYS A 90 5.43 12.04 -14.56
N VAL A 91 4.62 11.00 -14.58
CA VAL A 91 3.41 10.88 -13.79
C VAL A 91 3.72 10.23 -12.45
N VAL A 92 3.17 10.79 -11.38
CA VAL A 92 3.21 10.21 -10.04
C VAL A 92 1.82 9.71 -9.68
N VAL A 93 1.71 8.40 -9.44
CA VAL A 93 0.45 7.73 -9.13
C VAL A 93 0.34 7.48 -7.62
N ALA A 94 -0.86 7.51 -7.09
CA ALA A 94 -1.11 7.19 -5.68
C ALA A 94 -0.59 5.79 -5.33
N PRO A 95 0.34 5.66 -4.37
CA PRO A 95 0.86 4.36 -3.97
C PRO A 95 -0.12 3.54 -3.13
N ALA A 96 -1.25 4.11 -2.71
CA ALA A 96 -2.19 3.46 -1.81
C ALA A 96 -3.64 3.92 -2.00
N ASP A 97 -4.58 3.06 -1.56
CA ASP A 97 -5.97 3.47 -1.34
C ASP A 97 -6.05 4.27 -0.05
N GLY A 98 -6.75 5.38 -0.07
CA GLY A 98 -6.92 6.13 1.17
C GLY A 98 -7.46 7.53 0.99
N LYS A 99 -7.23 8.36 1.99
CA LYS A 99 -7.60 9.76 2.02
C LYS A 99 -6.35 10.62 2.15
N ILE A 100 -6.23 11.66 1.33
CA ILE A 100 -5.18 12.66 1.44
C ILE A 100 -5.31 13.40 2.77
N VAL A 101 -4.29 13.33 3.60
CA VAL A 101 -4.26 13.97 4.94
C VAL A 101 -3.23 15.07 5.06
N VAL A 102 -2.24 15.11 4.15
CA VAL A 102 -1.23 16.19 4.08
C VAL A 102 -0.91 16.47 2.61
N VAL A 103 -0.80 17.74 2.26
CA VAL A 103 -0.20 18.26 1.03
C VAL A 103 0.50 19.55 1.44
N GLU A 104 1.81 19.49 1.69
CA GLU A 104 2.59 20.63 2.16
C GLU A 104 4.07 20.51 1.81
N GLU A 105 4.79 21.62 1.83
CA GLU A 105 6.23 21.62 1.73
C GLU A 105 6.85 21.36 3.10
N VAL A 106 7.72 20.36 3.17
CA VAL A 106 8.41 19.96 4.40
C VAL A 106 9.92 19.87 4.16
N GLU A 107 10.70 20.04 5.22
CA GLU A 107 12.12 19.73 5.19
C GLU A 107 12.32 18.23 5.40
N GLU A 108 12.95 17.56 4.42
CA GLU A 108 13.27 16.14 4.51
C GLU A 108 14.72 15.96 4.97
N ASN A 109 14.89 15.50 6.22
CA ASN A 109 16.18 15.47 6.91
C ASN A 109 16.83 14.06 6.98
N GLU A 110 16.24 13.04 6.33
CA GLU A 110 16.78 11.65 6.43
C GLU A 110 17.62 11.25 5.21
N TYR A 111 17.30 11.80 4.03
CA TYR A 111 17.97 11.42 2.79
C TYR A 111 18.30 12.62 1.90
N PHE A 112 17.29 13.46 1.59
CA PHE A 112 17.49 14.58 0.67
C PHE A 112 18.17 15.78 1.32
N HIS A 113 17.92 16.03 2.60
CA HIS A 113 18.38 17.19 3.34
C HIS A 113 17.99 18.53 2.66
N ASP A 114 16.81 18.54 2.05
CA ASP A 114 16.23 19.67 1.36
C ASP A 114 14.71 19.78 1.56
N ARG A 115 14.09 20.83 1.02
CA ARG A 115 12.64 21.00 1.04
C ARG A 115 11.99 20.17 -0.07
N ARG A 116 10.95 19.41 0.31
CA ARG A 116 10.16 18.58 -0.58
C ARG A 116 8.67 18.83 -0.40
N ILE A 117 7.89 18.58 -1.45
CA ILE A 117 6.43 18.51 -1.33
C ILE A 117 6.07 17.12 -0.81
N MET A 118 5.44 17.07 0.36
CA MET A 118 4.94 15.82 0.95
C MET A 118 3.46 15.66 0.68
N VAL A 119 3.10 14.55 0.04
CA VAL A 119 1.72 14.10 -0.13
C VAL A 119 1.50 12.85 0.71
N SER A 120 0.58 12.90 1.66
CA SER A 120 0.33 11.80 2.60
C SER A 120 -1.04 11.19 2.39
N ILE A 121 -1.09 9.87 2.30
CA ILE A 121 -2.30 9.08 2.09
C ILE A 121 -2.54 8.22 3.33
N PHE A 122 -3.59 8.50 4.08
CA PHE A 122 -4.02 7.70 5.22
C PHE A 122 -4.93 6.55 4.76
N MET A 123 -4.61 5.33 5.20
CA MET A 123 -5.33 4.10 4.87
C MET A 123 -6.12 3.63 6.07
N SER A 124 -7.45 3.64 5.97
CA SER A 124 -8.34 3.04 6.98
C SER A 124 -8.41 1.52 6.83
N LEU A 125 -8.88 0.80 7.86
CA LEU A 125 -8.97 -0.68 7.85
C LEU A 125 -9.80 -1.26 6.70
N VAL A 126 -10.69 -0.48 6.10
CA VAL A 126 -11.52 -0.92 4.98
C VAL A 126 -10.87 -0.71 3.62
N ASN A 127 -9.75 0.03 3.54
CA ASN A 127 -9.02 0.24 2.30
C ASN A 127 -8.18 -0.99 1.91
N VAL A 128 -7.73 -1.05 0.66
CA VAL A 128 -6.71 -2.01 0.22
C VAL A 128 -5.36 -1.59 0.81
N HIS A 129 -4.65 -2.53 1.44
CA HIS A 129 -3.39 -2.28 2.13
C HIS A 129 -2.14 -2.69 1.33
N ALA A 130 -2.32 -3.17 0.09
CA ALA A 130 -1.21 -3.27 -0.86
C ALA A 130 -0.74 -1.87 -1.25
N ASN A 131 0.56 -1.69 -1.36
CA ASN A 131 1.17 -0.44 -1.82
C ASN A 131 1.86 -0.69 -3.17
N TRP A 132 1.72 0.27 -4.08
CA TRP A 132 2.30 0.27 -5.42
C TRP A 132 3.44 1.27 -5.52
N TYR A 133 4.33 1.05 -6.49
CA TYR A 133 5.31 2.07 -6.81
C TYR A 133 4.62 3.30 -7.40
N PRO A 134 4.96 4.51 -6.91
CA PRO A 134 4.31 5.74 -7.38
C PRO A 134 4.80 6.22 -8.75
N VAL A 135 5.96 5.75 -9.19
CA VAL A 135 6.59 6.07 -10.48
C VAL A 135 7.32 4.87 -11.04
N ASP A 136 7.58 4.89 -12.34
CA ASP A 136 8.56 4.00 -12.97
C ASP A 136 9.98 4.51 -12.71
N GLY A 137 10.92 3.60 -12.46
CA GLY A 137 12.31 4.00 -12.22
C GLY A 137 13.19 2.87 -11.73
N THR A 138 14.27 3.25 -11.04
CA THR A 138 15.20 2.34 -10.39
C THR A 138 15.22 2.63 -8.89
N VAL A 139 15.11 1.61 -8.08
CA VAL A 139 15.21 1.73 -6.62
C VAL A 139 16.65 2.07 -6.24
N LYS A 140 16.89 3.24 -5.69
CA LYS A 140 18.23 3.70 -5.27
C LYS A 140 18.60 3.22 -3.89
N LYS A 141 17.63 3.32 -2.96
CA LYS A 141 17.87 3.01 -1.55
C LYS A 141 16.58 2.52 -0.88
N VAL A 142 16.75 1.56 0.02
CA VAL A 142 15.68 1.07 0.89
C VAL A 142 16.21 0.98 2.29
N TRP A 143 15.45 1.47 3.27
CA TRP A 143 15.78 1.27 4.68
C TRP A 143 14.54 1.18 5.55
N HIS A 144 14.67 0.46 6.63
CA HIS A 144 13.64 0.33 7.66
C HIS A 144 14.12 1.02 8.93
N LYS A 145 13.20 1.71 9.60
CA LYS A 145 13.47 2.40 10.86
C LYS A 145 12.44 1.99 11.89
N ASN A 146 12.89 1.34 12.95
CA ASN A 146 12.04 1.02 14.08
C ASN A 146 11.55 2.29 14.76
N GLY A 147 10.34 2.27 15.26
CA GLY A 147 9.75 3.44 15.89
C GLY A 147 8.54 3.09 16.75
N LYS A 148 7.75 4.13 17.05
CA LYS A 148 6.51 4.02 17.82
C LYS A 148 5.38 3.51 16.92
N PHE A 149 4.23 3.24 17.54
CA PHE A 149 2.98 2.86 16.87
C PHE A 149 1.88 3.86 17.23
N MET A 150 2.09 5.13 16.91
CA MET A 150 1.08 6.16 17.08
C MET A 150 0.05 6.10 15.97
N LYS A 151 -1.09 6.77 16.18
CA LYS A 151 -2.14 6.90 15.16
C LYS A 151 -1.57 7.52 13.89
N ALA A 152 -1.67 6.83 12.76
CA ALA A 152 -0.98 7.18 11.51
C ALA A 152 -1.40 8.54 10.90
N TRP A 153 -2.56 9.06 11.26
CA TRP A 153 -3.02 10.39 10.80
C TRP A 153 -2.39 11.57 11.56
N LEU A 154 -1.64 11.32 12.65
CA LEU A 154 -0.95 12.38 13.37
C LEU A 154 0.28 12.86 12.58
N PRO A 155 0.59 14.17 12.56
CA PRO A 155 1.76 14.71 11.87
C PRO A 155 3.07 14.02 12.28
N LYS A 156 3.28 13.82 13.59
CA LYS A 156 4.48 13.17 14.13
C LYS A 156 4.64 11.68 13.76
N ALA A 157 3.59 11.04 13.23
CA ALA A 157 3.68 9.63 12.82
C ALA A 157 4.68 9.44 11.67
N SER A 158 4.90 10.43 10.82
CA SER A 158 5.86 10.37 9.71
C SER A 158 7.32 10.22 10.19
N THR A 159 7.64 10.77 11.37
CA THR A 159 8.99 10.77 11.94
C THR A 159 9.20 9.79 13.09
N ASP A 160 8.18 9.56 13.90
CA ASP A 160 8.28 8.79 15.13
C ASP A 160 7.87 7.33 15.00
N ASN A 161 6.97 6.99 14.06
CA ASN A 161 6.49 5.61 13.89
C ASN A 161 7.51 4.73 13.15
N GLU A 162 7.36 3.41 13.36
CA GLU A 162 8.02 2.41 12.53
C GLU A 162 7.68 2.68 11.07
N ARG A 163 8.70 2.70 10.22
CA ARG A 163 8.58 3.05 8.81
C ARG A 163 9.57 2.34 7.92
N SER A 164 9.19 2.11 6.69
CA SER A 164 10.05 1.66 5.61
C SER A 164 10.06 2.71 4.51
N THR A 165 11.22 3.07 4.04
CA THR A 165 11.41 4.15 3.07
C THR A 165 12.11 3.60 1.83
N VAL A 166 11.59 3.96 0.66
CA VAL A 166 12.09 3.58 -0.65
C VAL A 166 12.37 4.86 -1.44
N VAL A 167 13.58 5.03 -1.93
CA VAL A 167 13.96 6.11 -2.85
C VAL A 167 14.05 5.54 -4.26
N ILE A 168 13.40 6.20 -5.19
CA ILE A 168 13.28 5.80 -6.59
C ILE A 168 13.82 6.93 -7.47
N GLU A 169 14.73 6.60 -8.36
CA GLU A 169 15.20 7.50 -9.41
C GLU A 169 14.43 7.20 -10.70
N THR A 170 13.75 8.22 -11.22
CA THR A 170 13.03 8.10 -12.49
C THR A 170 14.02 8.03 -13.67
N PRO A 171 13.56 7.63 -14.87
CA PRO A 171 14.42 7.63 -16.07
C PRO A 171 15.01 8.99 -16.43
N GLU A 172 14.38 10.08 -15.96
CA GLU A 172 14.83 11.45 -16.15
C GLU A 172 15.86 11.92 -15.11
N GLY A 173 16.22 11.03 -14.13
CA GLY A 173 17.16 11.33 -13.06
C GLY A 173 16.54 12.10 -11.88
N VAL A 174 15.21 12.15 -11.79
CA VAL A 174 14.52 12.79 -10.67
C VAL A 174 14.35 11.77 -9.55
N GLU A 175 14.82 12.08 -8.36
CA GLU A 175 14.62 11.23 -7.18
C GLU A 175 13.36 11.62 -6.42
N ILE A 176 12.53 10.62 -6.13
CA ILE A 176 11.37 10.70 -5.24
C ILE A 176 11.49 9.69 -4.11
N MET A 177 10.77 9.92 -3.03
CA MET A 177 10.75 8.99 -1.90
C MET A 177 9.33 8.57 -1.60
N ALA A 178 9.10 7.28 -1.39
CA ALA A 178 7.87 6.71 -0.86
C ALA A 178 8.17 6.11 0.52
N ARG A 179 7.43 6.55 1.55
CA ARG A 179 7.60 6.13 2.94
C ARG A 179 6.34 5.44 3.43
N GLN A 180 6.44 4.15 3.73
CA GLN A 180 5.40 3.37 4.37
C GLN A 180 5.50 3.57 5.89
N ILE A 181 4.40 3.93 6.56
CA ILE A 181 4.37 4.27 7.98
C ILE A 181 3.35 3.39 8.69
N ALA A 182 3.80 2.71 9.75
CA ALA A 182 2.93 1.92 10.60
C ALA A 182 1.98 2.83 11.40
N GLY A 183 0.78 2.33 11.68
CA GLY A 183 -0.19 2.99 12.56
C GLY A 183 -0.32 2.29 13.92
N ALA A 184 -1.28 2.72 14.72
CA ALA A 184 -1.48 2.20 16.09
C ALA A 184 -1.80 0.69 16.15
N MET A 185 -2.39 0.12 15.11
CA MET A 185 -2.67 -1.32 15.00
C MET A 185 -1.67 -2.02 14.06
N ALA A 186 -0.97 -1.27 13.22
CA ALA A 186 0.01 -1.79 12.26
C ALA A 186 1.32 -2.09 12.98
N ARG A 187 1.66 -3.37 13.08
CA ARG A 187 2.92 -3.82 13.70
C ARG A 187 3.90 -4.43 12.70
N ARG A 188 3.59 -4.38 11.41
CA ARG A 188 4.47 -4.96 10.40
C ARG A 188 4.30 -4.29 9.04
N ILE A 189 5.40 -3.73 8.56
CA ILE A 189 5.55 -3.24 7.19
C ILE A 189 6.33 -4.30 6.42
N VAL A 190 5.82 -4.68 5.26
CA VAL A 190 6.53 -5.55 4.32
C VAL A 190 6.87 -4.72 3.09
N THR A 191 8.15 -4.62 2.77
CA THR A 191 8.66 -3.91 1.60
C THR A 191 9.27 -4.92 0.65
N TYR A 192 8.94 -4.84 -0.63
CA TYR A 192 9.43 -5.73 -1.69
C TYR A 192 10.52 -5.08 -2.54
N ALA A 193 10.72 -3.79 -2.38
CA ALA A 193 11.73 -3.03 -3.09
C ALA A 193 13.14 -3.47 -2.66
N GLU A 194 14.00 -3.73 -3.63
CA GLU A 194 15.41 -4.01 -3.42
C GLU A 194 16.27 -2.95 -4.15
N PRO A 195 17.36 -2.46 -3.52
CA PRO A 195 18.23 -1.48 -4.16
C PRO A 195 18.84 -1.99 -5.46
N GLY A 196 18.80 -1.18 -6.51
CA GLY A 196 19.31 -1.50 -7.84
C GLY A 196 18.30 -2.14 -8.78
N GLU A 197 17.12 -2.55 -8.30
CA GLU A 197 16.08 -3.12 -9.15
C GLU A 197 15.29 -2.04 -9.90
N GLU A 198 14.85 -2.36 -11.12
CA GLU A 198 13.86 -1.57 -11.85
C GLU A 198 12.48 -1.78 -11.22
N CYS A 199 11.73 -0.71 -11.06
CA CYS A 199 10.38 -0.74 -10.52
C CYS A 199 9.38 -0.04 -11.46
N TYR A 200 8.15 -0.50 -11.44
CA TYR A 200 7.10 -0.02 -12.32
C TYR A 200 5.81 0.28 -11.54
N ILE A 201 5.05 1.28 -12.00
CA ILE A 201 3.79 1.73 -11.39
C ILE A 201 2.83 0.57 -11.11
N ASP A 202 2.71 -0.41 -12.01
CA ASP A 202 1.79 -1.54 -11.87
C ASP A 202 2.27 -2.61 -10.85
N GLU A 203 3.43 -2.43 -10.24
CA GLU A 203 4.03 -3.39 -9.31
C GLU A 203 3.82 -2.99 -7.85
N HIS A 204 3.78 -3.99 -6.99
CA HIS A 204 3.65 -3.76 -5.56
C HIS A 204 5.00 -3.40 -4.93
N MET A 205 5.08 -2.23 -4.35
CA MET A 205 6.20 -1.79 -3.51
C MET A 205 6.20 -2.49 -2.13
N GLY A 206 5.02 -2.82 -1.62
CA GLY A 206 4.92 -3.46 -0.30
C GLY A 206 3.50 -3.69 0.18
N PHE A 207 3.37 -4.02 1.48
CA PHE A 207 2.12 -4.23 2.18
C PHE A 207 2.24 -3.80 3.64
N ILE A 208 1.26 -3.05 4.15
CA ILE A 208 1.24 -2.62 5.56
C ILE A 208 0.07 -3.30 6.27
N LYS A 209 0.32 -3.98 7.39
CA LYS A 209 -0.73 -4.71 8.13
C LYS A 209 -1.40 -3.78 9.16
N PHE A 210 -2.74 -3.57 9.05
CA PHE A 210 -3.65 -2.93 10.02
C PHE A 210 -3.47 -1.42 10.26
N GLY A 211 -3.97 -0.60 9.32
CA GLY A 211 -4.09 0.86 9.49
C GLY A 211 -2.76 1.59 9.36
N SER A 212 -2.62 2.43 8.35
CA SER A 212 -1.30 2.91 7.94
C SER A 212 -1.39 4.22 7.18
N ARG A 213 -0.24 4.74 6.83
CA ARG A 213 -0.07 5.92 6.00
C ARG A 213 1.07 5.69 5.02
N VAL A 214 0.95 6.23 3.83
CA VAL A 214 2.06 6.31 2.86
C VAL A 214 2.31 7.77 2.53
N ASP A 215 3.56 8.22 2.72
CA ASP A 215 4.00 9.55 2.33
C ASP A 215 4.81 9.46 1.05
N VAL A 216 4.55 10.39 0.13
CA VAL A 216 5.34 10.58 -1.09
C VAL A 216 5.99 11.94 -1.02
N PHE A 217 7.33 11.99 -1.16
CA PHE A 217 8.11 13.21 -1.16
C PHE A 217 8.57 13.52 -2.59
N LEU A 218 8.19 14.67 -3.08
CA LEU A 218 8.39 15.14 -4.44
C LEU A 218 9.30 16.36 -4.46
N PRO A 219 10.08 16.62 -5.52
CA PRO A 219 10.88 17.84 -5.64
C PRO A 219 9.98 19.08 -5.70
N LEU A 220 10.51 20.20 -5.24
CA LEU A 220 9.81 21.50 -5.35
C LEU A 220 9.49 21.84 -6.81
N GLY A 221 8.32 22.44 -7.01
CA GLY A 221 7.82 22.79 -8.32
C GLY A 221 7.15 21.67 -9.09
N THR A 222 6.98 20.47 -8.48
CA THR A 222 6.08 19.42 -8.98
C THR A 222 4.64 19.91 -8.95
N GLU A 223 3.89 19.68 -10.03
CA GLU A 223 2.47 20.02 -10.10
C GLU A 223 1.64 18.94 -9.38
N VAL A 224 1.00 19.32 -8.27
CA VAL A 224 0.17 18.41 -7.45
C VAL A 224 -1.30 18.60 -7.83
N PHE A 225 -1.99 17.48 -8.13
CA PHE A 225 -3.40 17.48 -8.60
C PHE A 225 -4.40 17.12 -7.50
N VAL A 226 -3.93 16.63 -6.36
CA VAL A 226 -4.80 16.20 -5.27
C VAL A 226 -4.93 17.25 -4.19
N LYS A 227 -6.07 17.23 -3.48
CA LYS A 227 -6.38 18.17 -2.39
C LYS A 227 -6.56 17.42 -1.08
N LEU A 228 -6.37 18.13 0.02
CA LEU A 228 -6.64 17.62 1.37
C LEU A 228 -8.08 17.08 1.45
N GLY A 229 -8.23 15.89 2.01
CA GLY A 229 -9.52 15.21 2.15
C GLY A 229 -9.97 14.40 0.93
N GLN A 230 -9.32 14.51 -0.23
CA GLN A 230 -9.62 13.73 -1.43
C GLN A 230 -9.33 12.24 -1.20
N LEU A 231 -10.20 11.38 -1.76
CA LEU A 231 -9.98 9.94 -1.79
C LEU A 231 -9.08 9.56 -2.97
N THR A 232 -8.17 8.62 -2.72
CA THR A 232 -7.29 8.05 -3.74
C THR A 232 -7.55 6.56 -3.90
N THR A 233 -7.35 6.09 -5.12
CA THR A 233 -7.30 4.67 -5.46
C THR A 233 -5.88 4.36 -5.90
N GLY A 234 -5.20 3.50 -5.14
CA GLY A 234 -3.81 3.08 -5.41
C GLY A 234 -3.67 2.52 -6.81
N ASN A 235 -2.59 2.86 -7.48
CA ASN A 235 -2.31 2.53 -8.87
C ASN A 235 -3.32 3.06 -9.92
N GLN A 236 -4.17 4.03 -9.57
CA GLN A 236 -5.17 4.58 -10.48
C GLN A 236 -5.23 6.11 -10.45
N THR A 237 -5.13 6.70 -9.26
CA THR A 237 -5.24 8.14 -9.09
C THR A 237 -3.90 8.80 -9.37
N VAL A 238 -3.84 9.68 -10.35
CA VAL A 238 -2.67 10.56 -10.56
C VAL A 238 -2.65 11.61 -9.44
N ILE A 239 -1.56 11.67 -8.68
CA ILE A 239 -1.41 12.62 -7.57
C ILE A 239 -0.57 13.84 -7.94
N ALA A 240 0.37 13.67 -8.89
CA ALA A 240 1.22 14.77 -9.33
C ALA A 240 1.85 14.49 -10.71
N LYS A 241 2.49 15.54 -11.27
CA LYS A 241 3.30 15.45 -12.48
C LYS A 241 4.65 16.13 -12.23
N LEU A 242 5.73 15.39 -12.44
CA LEU A 242 7.10 15.90 -12.37
C LEU A 242 7.38 16.86 -13.53
N LYS A 243 8.28 17.80 -13.30
CA LYS A 243 8.71 18.76 -14.34
C LYS A 243 9.55 18.13 -15.43
#